data_bedf4b1db62a34dfa03c05f5566e4291
#
_entry.id   bedf4b1db62a34dfa03c05f5566e4291
#
_cell.length_a   1.000
_cell.length_b   1.000
_cell.length_c   1.000
_cell.angle_alpha   90.00
_cell.angle_beta   90.00
_cell.angle_gamma   90.00
#
_symmetry.space_group_name_H-M   'P 1'
#
loop_
_entity.id
_entity.type
_entity.pdbx_description
1 polymer ?
#
loop_
_entity_poly.entity_id
_entity_poly.type
_entity_poly.pdbx_seq_one_letter_code
_entity_poly.pdbx_strand_id
1 'polypeptide(L)'
;MTHVNLITGFLGSGKTTLLCHLLAARPAGETWAVLVNEFGEIGIDGALLADRGATLKEIPGGCLCCVNGLPMQVGLNMLLKSNPDRLLIEPTGLGHPRQVLEMLSAPVYQAWLQLNATLTLLDARQLADPRIVANENFRDQLAAADIIIANKRDCWDEEDRLRLADWQQQMQPLRPLIETEFGQIPLSLLDTPYQSRELPVPHHHHPANHASGLAALRLDGEARWRRALNHGQGYSACGWLFDADTLFDSDALLEWVRQAQVDRIKGVMRTAEGTMRINCQAKDLQSETLTSPPPDSRIEIIHSQQTDWNRLQSALLKCRLR
;
A
#
# COMPACT_ATOMS: atom_id res chain seq x y z
N MET A 1 -7.55 -19.89 16.76
CA MET A 1 -7.69 -18.42 16.92
C MET A 1 -6.67 -17.80 15.99
N THR A 2 -7.09 -16.92 15.11
CA THR A 2 -6.22 -16.28 14.10
C THR A 2 -5.43 -15.13 14.72
N HIS A 3 -4.10 -15.13 14.61
CA HIS A 3 -3.26 -14.00 14.98
C HIS A 3 -3.36 -12.90 13.93
N VAL A 4 -3.60 -11.65 14.33
CA VAL A 4 -3.81 -10.54 13.40
C VAL A 4 -2.80 -9.44 13.65
N ASN A 5 -2.08 -9.01 12.62
CA ASN A 5 -1.22 -7.83 12.66
C ASN A 5 -1.70 -6.78 11.65
N LEU A 6 -1.74 -5.52 12.09
CA LEU A 6 -1.93 -4.39 11.22
C LEU A 6 -0.55 -3.90 10.75
N ILE A 7 -0.36 -3.80 9.43
CA ILE A 7 0.85 -3.28 8.80
C ILE A 7 0.48 -1.96 8.14
N THR A 8 0.93 -0.85 8.71
CA THR A 8 0.63 0.48 8.23
C THR A 8 1.91 1.27 7.92
N GLY A 9 1.78 2.49 7.47
CA GLY A 9 2.90 3.35 7.09
C GLY A 9 2.56 4.18 5.85
N PHE A 10 3.17 5.34 5.75
CA PHE A 10 2.87 6.30 4.71
C PHE A 10 3.23 5.77 3.31
N LEU A 11 2.79 6.50 2.28
CA LEU A 11 3.10 6.15 0.88
C LEU A 11 4.60 5.93 0.69
N GLY A 12 4.97 4.84 0.02
CA GLY A 12 6.36 4.53 -0.31
C GLY A 12 7.23 4.01 0.83
N SER A 13 6.73 3.84 2.06
CA SER A 13 7.51 3.31 3.20
C SER A 13 7.98 1.86 3.04
N GLY A 14 7.39 1.09 2.09
CA GLY A 14 7.81 -0.28 1.78
C GLY A 14 6.91 -1.38 2.36
N LYS A 15 5.64 -1.09 2.65
CA LYS A 15 4.67 -2.05 3.20
C LYS A 15 4.57 -3.34 2.38
N THR A 16 4.37 -3.23 1.08
CA THR A 16 4.27 -4.39 0.18
C THR A 16 5.56 -5.23 0.18
N THR A 17 6.73 -4.57 0.24
CA THR A 17 8.03 -5.27 0.33
C THR A 17 8.14 -6.04 1.63
N LEU A 18 7.73 -5.45 2.76
CA LEU A 18 7.64 -6.14 4.05
C LEU A 18 6.70 -7.34 3.97
N LEU A 19 5.49 -7.19 3.41
CA LEU A 19 4.55 -8.29 3.25
C LEU A 19 5.14 -9.45 2.42
N CYS A 20 5.79 -9.13 1.30
CA CYS A 20 6.48 -10.15 0.48
C CYS A 20 7.56 -10.89 1.27
N HIS A 21 8.35 -10.18 2.09
CA HIS A 21 9.36 -10.78 2.95
C HIS A 21 8.73 -11.70 4.00
N LEU A 22 7.71 -11.24 4.72
CA LEU A 22 7.02 -12.01 5.75
C LEU A 22 6.40 -13.29 5.19
N LEU A 23 5.74 -13.19 4.03
CA LEU A 23 5.14 -14.35 3.37
C LEU A 23 6.19 -15.36 2.90
N ALA A 24 7.33 -14.88 2.39
CA ALA A 24 8.44 -15.77 2.01
C ALA A 24 9.09 -16.46 3.21
N ALA A 25 9.11 -15.81 4.38
CA ALA A 25 9.68 -16.33 5.62
C ALA A 25 8.67 -17.13 6.47
N ARG A 26 7.41 -17.26 6.03
CA ARG A 26 6.35 -17.99 6.74
C ARG A 26 6.78 -19.39 7.12
N PRO A 27 6.52 -19.83 8.38
CA PRO A 27 6.80 -21.19 8.80
C PRO A 27 6.09 -22.25 7.93
N ALA A 28 6.78 -23.35 7.65
CA ALA A 28 6.18 -24.47 6.95
C ALA A 28 5.02 -25.05 7.76
N GLY A 29 3.86 -25.20 7.12
CA GLY A 29 2.66 -25.75 7.76
C GLY A 29 1.70 -24.68 8.34
N GLU A 30 2.09 -23.43 8.41
CA GLU A 30 1.16 -22.35 8.75
C GLU A 30 0.40 -21.83 7.53
N THR A 31 -0.88 -21.56 7.73
CA THR A 31 -1.75 -20.92 6.73
C THR A 31 -1.86 -19.44 7.04
N TRP A 32 -1.37 -18.60 6.13
CA TRP A 32 -1.44 -17.17 6.28
C TRP A 32 -2.42 -16.56 5.28
N ALA A 33 -3.12 -15.54 5.73
CA ALA A 33 -4.00 -14.74 4.89
C ALA A 33 -3.54 -13.28 4.88
N VAL A 34 -3.83 -12.57 3.80
CA VAL A 34 -3.52 -11.14 3.66
C VAL A 34 -4.75 -10.41 3.20
N LEU A 35 -5.08 -9.33 3.89
CA LEU A 35 -6.13 -8.40 3.53
C LEU A 35 -5.48 -7.08 3.13
N VAL A 36 -5.52 -6.76 1.84
CA VAL A 36 -4.92 -5.55 1.29
C VAL A 36 -6.02 -4.59 0.88
N ASN A 37 -5.88 -3.35 1.29
CA ASN A 37 -6.67 -2.25 0.75
C ASN A 37 -5.73 -1.20 0.15
N GLU A 38 -5.81 -0.97 -1.14
CA GLU A 38 -4.95 -0.05 -1.86
C GLU A 38 -5.69 1.26 -2.16
N PHE A 39 -5.00 2.40 -1.93
CA PHE A 39 -5.44 3.70 -2.42
C PHE A 39 -5.08 3.77 -3.91
N GLY A 40 -6.07 3.67 -4.74
CA GLY A 40 -5.89 3.43 -6.15
C GLY A 40 -6.34 2.02 -6.49
N GLU A 41 -7.15 1.91 -7.46
CA GLU A 41 -8.03 0.80 -7.72
C GLU A 41 -7.43 -0.26 -8.63
N ILE A 42 -6.11 -0.31 -8.66
CA ILE A 42 -5.37 -1.25 -9.47
C ILE A 42 -4.75 -2.28 -8.54
N GLY A 43 -5.32 -3.45 -8.37
CA GLY A 43 -4.82 -4.55 -7.54
C GLY A 43 -3.40 -5.02 -7.88
N ILE A 44 -2.43 -4.08 -7.86
CA ILE A 44 -1.03 -4.34 -8.18
C ILE A 44 -0.35 -5.08 -7.05
N ASP A 45 -0.61 -4.67 -5.80
CA ASP A 45 -0.02 -5.33 -4.63
C ASP A 45 -0.57 -6.75 -4.48
N GLY A 46 -1.84 -6.98 -4.82
CA GLY A 46 -2.43 -8.31 -4.83
C GLY A 46 -1.82 -9.26 -5.85
N ALA A 47 -1.56 -8.80 -7.06
CA ALA A 47 -0.89 -9.62 -8.07
C ALA A 47 0.51 -10.07 -7.62
N LEU A 48 1.21 -9.22 -6.83
CA LEU A 48 2.53 -9.53 -6.29
C LEU A 48 2.52 -10.53 -5.14
N LEU A 49 1.46 -10.51 -4.35
CA LEU A 49 1.30 -11.34 -3.16
C LEU A 49 0.70 -12.71 -3.51
N ALA A 50 -0.09 -12.82 -4.60
CA ALA A 50 -0.77 -14.05 -5.01
C ALA A 50 0.18 -15.24 -5.23
N ASP A 51 1.37 -15.01 -5.77
CA ASP A 51 2.38 -16.04 -6.03
C ASP A 51 3.08 -16.55 -4.76
N ARG A 52 2.81 -15.98 -3.59
CA ARG A 52 3.49 -16.31 -2.32
C ARG A 52 2.76 -17.35 -1.47
N GLY A 53 1.70 -17.97 -1.99
CA GLY A 53 1.00 -19.08 -1.33
C GLY A 53 0.20 -18.71 -0.08
N ALA A 54 -0.18 -17.45 0.07
CA ALA A 54 -1.13 -16.98 1.08
C ALA A 54 -2.53 -16.81 0.46
N THR A 55 -3.58 -16.95 1.29
CA THR A 55 -4.94 -16.60 0.86
C THR A 55 -5.05 -15.08 0.82
N LEU A 56 -5.12 -14.52 -0.37
CA LEU A 56 -5.21 -13.09 -0.58
C LEU A 56 -6.66 -12.63 -0.75
N LYS A 57 -7.02 -11.55 -0.08
CA LYS A 57 -8.26 -10.80 -0.34
C LYS A 57 -7.92 -9.33 -0.54
N GLU A 58 -8.21 -8.84 -1.73
CA GLU A 58 -8.19 -7.42 -2.03
C GLU A 58 -9.54 -6.80 -1.77
N ILE A 59 -9.54 -5.60 -1.19
CA ILE A 59 -10.73 -4.75 -1.12
C ILE A 59 -10.53 -3.65 -2.16
N PRO A 60 -11.26 -3.73 -3.28
CA PRO A 60 -11.14 -2.74 -4.33
C PRO A 60 -11.76 -1.41 -3.90
N GLY A 61 -11.06 -0.33 -4.24
CA GLY A 61 -11.63 1.00 -4.41
C GLY A 61 -12.27 1.66 -3.21
N GLY A 62 -11.50 2.46 -2.54
CA GLY A 62 -12.01 3.37 -1.53
C GLY A 62 -11.24 3.31 -0.22
N CYS A 63 -11.08 4.46 0.39
CA CYS A 63 -10.52 4.56 1.73
C CYS A 63 -11.21 3.58 2.69
N LEU A 64 -10.44 2.72 3.35
CA LEU A 64 -10.89 1.93 4.50
C LEU A 64 -11.57 2.81 5.56
N CYS A 65 -11.28 4.11 5.53
CA CYS A 65 -11.82 5.17 6.37
C CYS A 65 -13.11 5.79 5.82
N CYS A 66 -13.57 5.43 4.62
CA CYS A 66 -14.79 5.99 4.05
C CYS A 66 -16.00 5.09 4.36
N VAL A 67 -16.85 5.60 5.23
CA VAL A 67 -18.26 5.23 5.47
C VAL A 67 -18.55 3.74 5.65
N ASN A 68 -18.70 3.34 6.91
CA ASN A 68 -19.31 2.09 7.40
C ASN A 68 -18.50 0.79 7.39
N GLY A 69 -17.23 0.75 7.04
CA GLY A 69 -16.38 -0.45 7.26
C GLY A 69 -16.87 -1.76 6.60
N LEU A 70 -18.00 -1.77 5.92
CA LEU A 70 -18.65 -2.97 5.38
C LEU A 70 -17.75 -3.79 4.44
N PRO A 71 -17.04 -3.21 3.45
CA PRO A 71 -16.21 -4.01 2.55
C PRO A 71 -15.07 -4.71 3.30
N MET A 72 -14.48 -4.03 4.29
CA MET A 72 -13.45 -4.63 5.13
C MET A 72 -13.98 -5.71 6.03
N GLN A 73 -15.13 -5.50 6.68
CA GLN A 73 -15.78 -6.53 7.50
C GLN A 73 -16.11 -7.78 6.67
N VAL A 74 -16.62 -7.60 5.45
CA VAL A 74 -16.89 -8.71 4.53
C VAL A 74 -15.60 -9.45 4.17
N GLY A 75 -14.54 -8.72 3.79
CA GLY A 75 -13.25 -9.32 3.49
C GLY A 75 -12.65 -10.05 4.69
N LEU A 76 -12.67 -9.44 5.86
CA LEU A 76 -12.23 -10.03 7.12
C LEU A 76 -12.99 -11.32 7.43
N ASN A 77 -14.33 -11.27 7.38
CA ASN A 77 -15.17 -12.44 7.69
C ASN A 77 -14.95 -13.58 6.68
N MET A 78 -14.71 -13.26 5.41
CA MET A 78 -14.39 -14.28 4.40
C MET A 78 -13.06 -14.98 4.70
N LEU A 79 -12.03 -14.22 5.09
CA LEU A 79 -10.72 -14.78 5.42
C LEU A 79 -10.76 -15.59 6.74
N LEU A 80 -11.43 -15.08 7.76
CA LEU A 80 -11.58 -15.80 9.04
C LEU A 80 -12.31 -17.15 8.90
N LYS A 81 -13.21 -17.30 7.92
CA LYS A 81 -13.86 -18.60 7.64
C LYS A 81 -12.89 -19.69 7.22
N SER A 82 -11.74 -19.35 6.65
CA SER A 82 -10.70 -20.33 6.30
C SER A 82 -9.79 -20.68 7.49
N ASN A 83 -10.03 -20.11 8.67
CA ASN A 83 -9.25 -20.30 9.90
C ASN A 83 -7.74 -20.21 9.68
N PRO A 84 -7.22 -19.10 9.09
CA PRO A 84 -5.79 -18.96 8.93
C PRO A 84 -5.10 -18.86 10.31
N ASP A 85 -3.87 -19.34 10.40
CA ASP A 85 -3.06 -19.18 11.62
C ASP A 85 -2.71 -17.71 11.85
N ARG A 86 -2.46 -16.97 10.75
CA ARG A 86 -2.16 -15.54 10.79
C ARG A 86 -2.85 -14.77 9.66
N LEU A 87 -3.29 -13.55 10.00
CA LEU A 87 -3.85 -12.58 9.07
C LEU A 87 -3.05 -11.28 9.14
N LEU A 88 -2.47 -10.88 8.03
CA LEU A 88 -1.80 -9.60 7.86
C LEU A 88 -2.77 -8.63 7.17
N ILE A 89 -2.96 -7.46 7.74
CA ILE A 89 -3.86 -6.43 7.19
C ILE A 89 -3.03 -5.23 6.79
N GLU A 90 -3.03 -4.90 5.50
CA GLU A 90 -2.40 -3.70 4.96
C GLU A 90 -3.47 -2.71 4.50
N PRO A 91 -3.78 -1.66 5.28
CA PRO A 91 -4.58 -0.55 4.81
C PRO A 91 -3.80 0.31 3.81
N THR A 92 -4.50 1.18 3.09
CA THR A 92 -3.86 2.15 2.20
C THR A 92 -2.82 3.01 2.94
N GLY A 93 -1.76 3.41 2.23
CA GLY A 93 -0.74 4.33 2.75
C GLY A 93 -1.25 5.72 3.14
N LEU A 94 -2.50 6.05 2.79
CA LEU A 94 -3.22 7.27 3.20
C LEU A 94 -4.37 6.96 4.18
N GLY A 95 -4.42 5.76 4.75
CA GLY A 95 -5.47 5.34 5.68
C GLY A 95 -5.20 5.73 7.12
N HIS A 96 -6.28 5.95 7.87
CA HIS A 96 -6.26 6.14 9.31
C HIS A 96 -6.42 4.78 10.02
N PRO A 97 -5.44 4.32 10.81
CA PRO A 97 -5.48 2.98 11.40
C PRO A 97 -6.54 2.82 12.49
N ARG A 98 -7.01 3.91 13.10
CA ARG A 98 -7.97 3.91 14.21
C ARG A 98 -9.19 3.05 13.93
N GLN A 99 -9.89 3.28 12.81
CA GLN A 99 -11.13 2.57 12.49
C GLN A 99 -10.92 1.06 12.30
N VAL A 100 -9.76 0.70 11.70
CA VAL A 100 -9.36 -0.70 11.54
C VAL A 100 -9.14 -1.36 12.89
N LEU A 101 -8.40 -0.70 13.80
CA LEU A 101 -8.11 -1.20 15.13
C LEU A 101 -9.38 -1.28 16.00
N GLU A 102 -10.26 -0.28 15.95
CA GLU A 102 -11.57 -0.30 16.63
C GLU A 102 -12.42 -1.49 16.15
N MET A 103 -12.46 -1.73 14.84
CA MET A 103 -13.17 -2.88 14.28
C MET A 103 -12.58 -4.21 14.75
N LEU A 104 -11.25 -4.38 14.65
CA LEU A 104 -10.59 -5.62 15.07
C LEU A 104 -10.70 -5.88 16.57
N SER A 105 -10.80 -4.83 17.38
CA SER A 105 -10.98 -4.92 18.83
C SER A 105 -12.43 -5.13 19.26
N ALA A 106 -13.38 -5.11 18.32
CA ALA A 106 -14.80 -5.25 18.64
C ALA A 106 -15.11 -6.61 19.28
N PRO A 107 -16.03 -6.68 20.28
CA PRO A 107 -16.35 -7.90 21.02
C PRO A 107 -16.72 -9.08 20.12
N VAL A 108 -17.34 -8.84 18.98
CA VAL A 108 -17.75 -9.87 18.02
C VAL A 108 -16.56 -10.67 17.46
N TYR A 109 -15.36 -10.11 17.44
CA TYR A 109 -14.16 -10.77 16.91
C TYR A 109 -13.29 -11.44 17.99
N GLN A 110 -13.49 -11.15 19.28
CA GLN A 110 -12.64 -11.66 20.37
C GLN A 110 -12.54 -13.18 20.43
N ALA A 111 -13.59 -13.90 20.01
CA ALA A 111 -13.59 -15.36 19.95
C ALA A 111 -12.84 -15.95 18.75
N TRP A 112 -12.55 -15.14 17.73
CA TRP A 112 -12.05 -15.58 16.44
C TRP A 112 -10.60 -15.16 16.17
N LEU A 113 -10.22 -13.99 16.67
CA LEU A 113 -8.91 -13.41 16.42
C LEU A 113 -8.23 -12.91 17.70
N GLN A 114 -6.91 -12.94 17.67
CA GLN A 114 -6.04 -12.30 18.64
C GLN A 114 -5.31 -11.16 17.93
N LEU A 115 -5.58 -9.91 18.34
CA LEU A 115 -4.90 -8.76 17.82
C LEU A 115 -3.48 -8.68 18.40
N ASN A 116 -2.50 -8.69 17.54
CA ASN A 116 -1.08 -8.53 17.86
C ASN A 116 -0.61 -7.12 17.42
N ALA A 117 0.67 -6.85 17.61
CA ALA A 117 1.27 -5.54 17.38
C ALA A 117 0.94 -4.93 16.00
N THR A 118 0.66 -3.64 16.02
CA THR A 118 0.64 -2.78 14.83
C THR A 118 2.07 -2.44 14.44
N LEU A 119 2.48 -2.84 13.24
CA LEU A 119 3.79 -2.50 12.66
C LEU A 119 3.61 -1.30 11.75
N THR A 120 4.30 -0.20 12.04
CA THR A 120 4.25 1.01 11.22
C THR A 120 5.58 1.24 10.54
N LEU A 121 5.58 1.24 9.21
CA LEU A 121 6.78 1.50 8.42
C LEU A 121 7.00 3.00 8.26
N LEU A 122 8.25 3.39 8.42
CA LEU A 122 8.77 4.74 8.24
C LEU A 122 10.02 4.69 7.35
N ASP A 123 10.09 5.53 6.33
CA ASP A 123 11.33 5.84 5.63
C ASP A 123 11.90 7.13 6.23
N ALA A 124 13.11 7.10 6.79
CA ALA A 124 13.72 8.24 7.47
C ALA A 124 13.80 9.50 6.59
N ARG A 125 13.94 9.33 5.27
CA ARG A 125 13.94 10.42 4.29
C ARG A 125 12.63 11.20 4.27
N GLN A 126 11.51 10.58 4.67
CA GLN A 126 10.20 11.23 4.76
C GLN A 126 10.16 12.32 5.85
N LEU A 127 11.02 12.20 6.88
CA LEU A 127 11.14 13.20 7.94
C LEU A 127 11.75 14.52 7.46
N ALA A 128 12.41 14.52 6.30
CA ALA A 128 12.95 15.73 5.67
C ALA A 128 11.89 16.57 4.97
N ASP A 129 10.72 16.00 4.64
CA ASP A 129 9.66 16.72 3.93
C ASP A 129 8.60 17.25 4.93
N PRO A 130 8.54 18.58 5.16
CA PRO A 130 7.57 19.17 6.09
C PRO A 130 6.12 18.86 5.72
N ARG A 131 5.82 18.63 4.43
CA ARG A 131 4.46 18.29 3.97
C ARG A 131 4.05 16.91 4.44
N ILE A 132 4.99 15.95 4.43
CA ILE A 132 4.76 14.59 4.93
C ILE A 132 4.61 14.61 6.44
N VAL A 133 5.51 15.29 7.16
CA VAL A 133 5.47 15.39 8.63
C VAL A 133 4.20 16.10 9.11
N ALA A 134 3.72 17.09 8.36
CA ALA A 134 2.47 17.80 8.67
C ALA A 134 1.21 17.00 8.26
N ASN A 135 1.35 15.90 7.49
CA ASN A 135 0.21 15.11 7.04
C ASN A 135 -0.42 14.35 8.22
N GLU A 136 -1.73 14.46 8.36
CA GLU A 136 -2.50 13.83 9.44
C GLU A 136 -2.36 12.30 9.40
N ASN A 137 -2.48 11.68 8.22
CA ASN A 137 -2.35 10.23 8.09
C ASN A 137 -0.98 9.71 8.52
N PHE A 138 0.10 10.44 8.17
CA PHE A 138 1.46 10.11 8.58
C PHE A 138 1.57 10.08 10.11
N ARG A 139 1.07 11.12 10.77
CA ARG A 139 1.09 11.22 12.24
C ARG A 139 0.22 10.17 12.90
N ASP A 140 -0.99 9.93 12.38
CA ASP A 140 -1.94 8.95 12.94
C ASP A 140 -1.42 7.52 12.81
N GLN A 141 -0.76 7.21 11.69
CA GLN A 141 -0.12 5.90 11.48
C GLN A 141 1.01 5.68 12.49
N LEU A 142 1.86 6.68 12.72
CA LEU A 142 2.92 6.61 13.72
C LEU A 142 2.34 6.57 15.15
N ALA A 143 1.24 7.29 15.41
CA ALA A 143 0.55 7.24 16.70
C ALA A 143 -0.02 5.85 17.01
N ALA A 144 -0.45 5.10 16.02
CA ALA A 144 -1.00 3.76 16.17
C ALA A 144 0.07 2.66 16.32
N ALA A 145 1.34 2.95 16.04
CA ALA A 145 2.41 1.97 16.05
C ALA A 145 2.63 1.33 17.42
N ASP A 146 2.70 0.03 17.52
CA ASP A 146 3.32 -0.68 18.63
C ASP A 146 4.83 -0.82 18.41
N ILE A 147 5.23 -1.05 17.16
CA ILE A 147 6.61 -1.13 16.72
C ILE A 147 6.76 -0.29 15.45
N ILE A 148 7.80 0.53 15.41
CA ILE A 148 8.17 1.33 14.23
C ILE A 148 9.26 0.59 13.48
N ILE A 149 9.02 0.36 12.19
CA ILE A 149 9.98 -0.26 11.28
C ILE A 149 10.57 0.85 10.39
N ALA A 150 11.74 1.34 10.76
CA ALA A 150 12.48 2.32 9.98
C ALA A 150 13.17 1.60 8.80
N ASN A 151 12.49 1.62 7.65
CA ASN A 151 12.83 0.82 6.48
C ASN A 151 13.63 1.63 5.45
N LYS A 152 14.23 0.93 4.49
CA LYS A 152 15.08 1.51 3.43
C LYS A 152 16.38 2.14 3.94
N ARG A 153 16.95 1.56 4.97
CA ARG A 153 18.21 2.01 5.55
C ARG A 153 19.36 2.09 4.53
N ASP A 154 19.30 1.25 3.50
CA ASP A 154 20.20 1.22 2.34
C ASP A 154 20.16 2.51 1.50
N CYS A 155 19.07 3.28 1.58
CA CYS A 155 18.87 4.52 0.85
C CYS A 155 19.13 5.79 1.66
N TRP A 156 19.47 5.67 2.97
CA TRP A 156 19.65 6.81 3.86
C TRP A 156 21.09 7.35 3.83
N ASP A 157 21.20 8.66 3.84
CA ASP A 157 22.45 9.33 4.13
C ASP A 157 22.64 9.60 5.64
N GLU A 158 23.73 10.26 6.03
CA GLU A 158 24.03 10.57 7.43
C GLU A 158 23.03 11.57 8.02
N GLU A 159 22.54 12.52 7.22
CA GLU A 159 21.56 13.50 7.66
C GLU A 159 20.21 12.84 7.96
N ASP A 160 19.81 11.87 7.19
CA ASP A 160 18.58 11.08 7.42
C ASP A 160 18.68 10.29 8.73
N ARG A 161 19.86 9.72 9.04
CA ARG A 161 20.11 8.99 10.29
C ARG A 161 20.03 9.90 11.51
N LEU A 162 20.65 11.07 11.44
CA LEU A 162 20.59 12.07 12.50
C LEU A 162 19.15 12.56 12.73
N ARG A 163 18.45 12.83 11.65
CA ARG A 163 17.04 13.27 11.71
C ARG A 163 16.13 12.20 12.32
N LEU A 164 16.34 10.92 11.99
CA LEU A 164 15.61 9.82 12.59
C LEU A 164 15.89 9.71 14.09
N ALA A 165 17.16 9.84 14.50
CA ALA A 165 17.55 9.80 15.91
C ALA A 165 16.94 10.96 16.72
N ASP A 166 16.97 12.18 16.20
CA ASP A 166 16.34 13.35 16.82
C ASP A 166 14.82 13.17 16.94
N TRP A 167 14.19 12.70 15.87
CA TRP A 167 12.76 12.43 15.88
C TRP A 167 12.38 11.36 16.91
N GLN A 168 13.17 10.28 17.02
CA GLN A 168 12.95 9.22 18.00
C GLN A 168 13.04 9.73 19.44
N GLN A 169 14.02 10.61 19.73
CA GLN A 169 14.18 11.21 21.07
C GLN A 169 12.98 12.09 21.47
N GLN A 170 12.33 12.72 20.49
CA GLN A 170 11.16 13.59 20.72
C GLN A 170 9.86 12.79 20.79
N MET A 171 9.86 11.51 20.42
CA MET A 171 8.66 10.68 20.39
C MET A 171 8.16 10.37 21.79
N GLN A 172 6.89 10.69 22.06
CA GLN A 172 6.20 10.40 23.31
C GLN A 172 4.87 9.67 23.04
N PRO A 173 4.63 8.51 23.65
CA PRO A 173 5.57 7.68 24.41
C PRO A 173 6.61 7.01 23.50
N LEU A 174 7.78 6.73 24.02
CA LEU A 174 8.85 6.02 23.31
C LEU A 174 8.36 4.63 22.88
N ARG A 175 8.59 4.28 21.61
CA ARG A 175 8.22 2.99 21.03
C ARG A 175 9.45 2.26 20.52
N PRO A 176 9.43 0.90 20.51
CA PRO A 176 10.47 0.14 19.82
C PRO A 176 10.61 0.60 18.37
N LEU A 177 11.84 0.90 17.96
CA LEU A 177 12.17 1.25 16.58
C LEU A 177 13.23 0.26 16.10
N ILE A 178 13.00 -0.32 14.92
CA ILE A 178 13.86 -1.30 14.29
C ILE A 178 14.25 -0.77 12.92
N GLU A 179 15.54 -0.57 12.70
CA GLU A 179 16.07 -0.19 11.40
C GLU A 179 16.22 -1.44 10.52
N THR A 180 15.78 -1.32 9.28
CA THR A 180 15.88 -2.41 8.31
C THR A 180 16.02 -1.90 6.89
N GLU A 181 16.32 -2.83 6.00
CA GLU A 181 16.32 -2.65 4.55
C GLU A 181 15.49 -3.77 3.92
N PHE A 182 14.85 -3.47 2.80
CA PHE A 182 14.00 -4.41 2.05
C PHE A 182 12.89 -5.07 2.89
N GLY A 183 12.44 -4.42 3.98
CA GLY A 183 11.39 -4.95 4.85
C GLY A 183 11.79 -6.22 5.62
N GLN A 184 13.06 -6.50 5.81
CA GLN A 184 13.57 -7.69 6.49
C GLN A 184 13.48 -7.51 7.99
N ILE A 185 12.52 -8.19 8.63
CA ILE A 185 12.34 -8.19 10.09
C ILE A 185 12.19 -9.61 10.62
N PRO A 186 12.57 -9.85 11.90
CA PRO A 186 12.30 -11.12 12.57
C PRO A 186 10.79 -11.39 12.68
N LEU A 187 10.36 -12.62 12.37
CA LEU A 187 8.96 -13.02 12.50
C LEU A 187 8.41 -12.90 13.94
N SER A 188 9.28 -13.03 14.94
CA SER A 188 8.92 -12.90 16.36
C SER A 188 8.29 -11.55 16.71
N LEU A 189 8.54 -10.50 15.92
CA LEU A 189 7.90 -9.21 16.12
C LEU A 189 6.39 -9.24 15.89
N LEU A 190 5.92 -10.18 15.07
CA LEU A 190 4.49 -10.38 14.80
C LEU A 190 3.75 -10.93 16.03
N ASP A 191 4.46 -11.57 16.96
CA ASP A 191 3.86 -12.16 18.17
C ASP A 191 3.80 -11.18 19.36
N THR A 192 4.35 -9.97 19.19
CA THR A 192 4.26 -8.91 20.18
C THR A 192 2.78 -8.56 20.43
N PRO A 193 2.33 -8.49 21.70
CA PRO A 193 0.95 -8.13 21.99
C PRO A 193 0.59 -6.70 21.54
N TYR A 194 -0.63 -6.54 21.04
CA TYR A 194 -1.19 -5.21 20.78
C TYR A 194 -1.36 -4.43 22.09
N GLN A 195 -1.00 -3.15 22.07
CA GLN A 195 -1.19 -2.25 23.19
C GLN A 195 -2.33 -1.27 22.88
N SER A 196 -3.46 -1.47 23.57
CA SER A 196 -4.59 -0.54 23.45
C SER A 196 -4.19 0.86 23.90
N ARG A 197 -4.53 1.86 23.09
CA ARG A 197 -4.26 3.27 23.37
C ARG A 197 -5.31 4.17 22.76
N GLU A 198 -5.42 5.38 23.29
CA GLU A 198 -6.24 6.39 22.66
C GLU A 198 -5.57 6.88 21.37
N LEU A 199 -6.30 6.77 20.26
CA LEU A 199 -5.81 7.18 18.95
C LEU A 199 -6.46 8.49 18.53
N PRO A 200 -5.74 9.34 17.77
CA PRO A 200 -6.30 10.56 17.25
C PRO A 200 -7.60 10.34 16.49
N VAL A 201 -8.54 11.26 16.64
CA VAL A 201 -9.77 11.27 15.84
C VAL A 201 -9.49 12.02 14.55
N PRO A 202 -9.69 11.40 13.38
CA PRO A 202 -9.49 12.11 12.12
C PRO A 202 -10.40 13.35 12.04
N HIS A 203 -9.82 14.49 11.71
CA HIS A 203 -10.56 15.77 11.64
C HIS A 203 -11.36 15.94 10.35
N HIS A 204 -11.08 15.17 9.31
CA HIS A 204 -11.73 15.29 8.02
C HIS A 204 -12.60 14.07 7.71
N HIS A 205 -13.91 14.21 7.97
CA HIS A 205 -14.91 13.39 7.30
C HIS A 205 -15.11 13.95 5.89
N HIS A 206 -14.39 13.44 4.91
CA HIS A 206 -14.77 13.72 3.53
C HIS A 206 -16.11 13.05 3.26
N PRO A 207 -17.13 13.77 2.76
CA PRO A 207 -18.33 13.12 2.29
C PRO A 207 -17.93 12.09 1.24
N ALA A 208 -18.44 10.88 1.39
CA ALA A 208 -18.23 9.82 0.42
C ALA A 208 -18.77 10.29 -0.93
N ASN A 209 -17.92 10.81 -1.78
CA ASN A 209 -18.21 10.77 -3.19
C ASN A 209 -18.14 9.29 -3.56
N HIS A 210 -19.24 8.76 -4.02
CA HIS A 210 -19.32 7.47 -4.69
C HIS A 210 -18.44 7.54 -5.95
N ALA A 211 -17.13 7.51 -5.76
CA ALA A 211 -16.22 7.31 -6.83
C ALA A 211 -16.34 5.84 -7.23
N SER A 212 -16.94 5.62 -8.37
CA SER A 212 -16.84 4.36 -9.08
C SER A 212 -15.36 4.14 -9.36
N GLY A 213 -14.75 3.32 -8.58
CA GLY A 213 -13.32 3.12 -8.64
C GLY A 213 -12.83 2.30 -9.83
N LEU A 214 -11.52 2.35 -10.12
CA LEU A 214 -10.82 1.59 -11.19
C LEU A 214 -11.00 0.07 -11.05
N ALA A 215 -11.13 -0.46 -9.85
CA ALA A 215 -11.44 -1.88 -9.65
C ALA A 215 -12.82 -2.28 -10.19
N ALA A 216 -13.73 -1.32 -10.32
CA ALA A 216 -14.99 -1.48 -11.03
C ALA A 216 -14.84 -1.26 -12.54
N LEU A 217 -13.71 -0.70 -13.01
CA LEU A 217 -13.43 -0.55 -14.42
C LEU A 217 -13.17 -1.91 -15.05
N ARG A 218 -14.15 -2.38 -15.78
CA ARG A 218 -13.98 -3.44 -16.76
C ARG A 218 -13.91 -2.80 -18.13
N LEU A 219 -13.12 -3.39 -19.02
CA LEU A 219 -13.15 -3.05 -20.42
C LEU A 219 -14.40 -3.72 -21.00
N ASP A 220 -15.47 -2.93 -21.23
CA ASP A 220 -16.68 -3.42 -21.89
C ASP A 220 -16.59 -3.07 -23.37
N GLY A 221 -16.74 -4.06 -24.25
CA GLY A 221 -16.79 -3.88 -25.68
C GLY A 221 -15.45 -3.48 -26.33
N GLU A 222 -15.49 -2.53 -27.27
CA GLU A 222 -14.35 -2.19 -28.13
C GLU A 222 -13.30 -1.25 -27.50
N ALA A 223 -13.47 -0.86 -26.23
CA ALA A 223 -12.56 0.08 -25.57
C ALA A 223 -11.23 -0.61 -25.19
N ARG A 224 -10.12 -0.22 -25.82
CA ARG A 224 -8.78 -0.75 -25.56
C ARG A 224 -8.16 -0.23 -24.28
N TRP A 225 -8.69 0.84 -23.69
CA TRP A 225 -8.20 1.38 -22.42
C TRP A 225 -9.26 2.24 -21.73
N ARG A 226 -9.13 2.39 -20.42
CA ARG A 226 -9.94 3.28 -19.58
C ARG A 226 -9.09 4.02 -18.57
N ARG A 227 -9.60 5.16 -18.10
CA ARG A 227 -8.99 5.99 -17.07
C ARG A 227 -9.98 6.22 -15.94
N ALA A 228 -9.48 6.24 -14.71
CA ALA A 228 -10.20 6.75 -13.56
C ALA A 228 -9.39 7.76 -12.76
N LEU A 229 -10.10 8.67 -12.13
CA LEU A 229 -9.54 9.72 -11.27
C LEU A 229 -10.13 9.55 -9.89
N ASN A 230 -9.27 9.70 -8.88
CA ASN A 230 -9.66 9.72 -7.49
C ASN A 230 -9.00 10.89 -6.78
N HIS A 231 -9.67 11.47 -5.78
CA HIS A 231 -9.16 12.58 -4.99
C HIS A 231 -9.48 12.32 -3.52
N GLY A 232 -8.49 12.53 -2.66
CA GLY A 232 -8.68 12.39 -1.22
C GLY A 232 -7.44 12.73 -0.42
N GLN A 233 -7.63 13.24 0.78
CA GLN A 233 -6.55 13.44 1.77
C GLN A 233 -5.36 14.27 1.27
N GLY A 234 -5.63 15.27 0.41
CA GLY A 234 -4.59 16.14 -0.16
C GLY A 234 -3.83 15.54 -1.34
N TYR A 235 -4.25 14.37 -1.83
CA TYR A 235 -3.69 13.70 -3.00
C TYR A 235 -4.72 13.49 -4.10
N SER A 236 -4.24 13.44 -5.32
CA SER A 236 -5.00 13.02 -6.49
C SER A 236 -4.36 11.78 -7.07
N ALA A 237 -5.17 10.80 -7.44
CA ALA A 237 -4.73 9.60 -8.14
C ALA A 237 -5.35 9.52 -9.53
N CYS A 238 -4.57 9.07 -10.49
CA CYS A 238 -5.04 8.78 -11.84
C CYS A 238 -4.51 7.42 -12.27
N GLY A 239 -5.41 6.51 -12.61
CA GLY A 239 -5.05 5.19 -13.07
C GLY A 239 -5.56 4.90 -14.48
N TRP A 240 -4.82 4.07 -15.20
CA TRP A 240 -5.15 3.58 -16.53
C TRP A 240 -5.14 2.07 -16.55
N LEU A 241 -6.16 1.52 -17.19
CA LEU A 241 -6.33 0.10 -17.48
C LEU A 241 -6.28 -0.09 -19.00
N PHE A 242 -5.48 -1.05 -19.46
CA PHE A 242 -5.36 -1.40 -20.87
C PHE A 242 -5.68 -2.88 -21.07
N ASP A 243 -6.21 -3.23 -22.23
CA ASP A 243 -6.49 -4.61 -22.60
C ASP A 243 -5.24 -5.49 -22.69
N ALA A 244 -5.44 -6.80 -22.75
CA ALA A 244 -4.37 -7.79 -22.83
C ALA A 244 -3.54 -7.69 -24.12
N ASP A 245 -4.08 -7.09 -25.18
CA ASP A 245 -3.44 -7.00 -26.48
C ASP A 245 -2.59 -5.72 -26.62
N THR A 246 -2.75 -4.77 -25.70
CA THR A 246 -1.96 -3.55 -25.68
C THR A 246 -0.57 -3.83 -25.11
N LEU A 247 0.45 -3.71 -25.93
CA LEU A 247 1.85 -3.85 -25.54
C LEU A 247 2.53 -2.47 -25.50
N PHE A 248 3.50 -2.35 -24.59
CA PHE A 248 4.28 -1.14 -24.41
C PHE A 248 5.76 -1.39 -24.76
N ASP A 249 6.41 -0.35 -25.24
CA ASP A 249 7.86 -0.30 -25.36
C ASP A 249 8.44 -0.09 -23.95
N SER A 250 9.31 -0.99 -23.50
CA SER A 250 9.87 -0.99 -22.14
C SER A 250 10.69 0.26 -21.84
N ASP A 251 11.53 0.68 -22.78
CA ASP A 251 12.43 1.83 -22.59
C ASP A 251 11.65 3.14 -22.60
N ALA A 252 10.71 3.29 -23.54
CA ALA A 252 9.84 4.47 -23.60
C ALA A 252 8.97 4.60 -22.34
N LEU A 253 8.48 3.47 -21.81
CA LEU A 253 7.67 3.45 -20.59
C LEU A 253 8.49 3.85 -19.36
N LEU A 254 9.70 3.31 -19.19
CA LEU A 254 10.60 3.69 -18.09
C LEU A 254 11.03 5.15 -18.18
N GLU A 255 11.26 5.67 -19.39
CA GLU A 255 11.58 7.08 -19.59
C GLU A 255 10.38 7.98 -19.24
N TRP A 256 9.17 7.58 -19.63
CA TRP A 256 7.95 8.27 -19.22
C TRP A 256 7.80 8.33 -17.69
N VAL A 257 8.09 7.23 -16.98
CA VAL A 257 8.06 7.19 -15.50
C VAL A 257 9.06 8.18 -14.90
N ARG A 258 10.30 8.25 -15.43
CA ARG A 258 11.33 9.19 -14.95
C ARG A 258 10.93 10.65 -15.16
N GLN A 259 10.25 10.95 -16.27
CA GLN A 259 9.85 12.31 -16.65
C GLN A 259 8.56 12.79 -15.95
N ALA A 260 7.77 11.90 -15.38
CA ALA A 260 6.44 12.22 -14.84
C ALA A 260 6.47 13.20 -13.67
N GLN A 261 7.56 13.31 -12.90
CA GLN A 261 7.75 14.22 -11.76
C GLN A 261 6.56 14.24 -10.79
N VAL A 262 6.14 13.07 -10.36
CA VAL A 262 5.02 12.85 -9.45
C VAL A 262 5.47 12.15 -8.17
N ASP A 263 4.61 12.14 -7.15
CA ASP A 263 5.00 11.56 -5.86
C ASP A 263 5.15 10.04 -5.92
N ARG A 264 4.28 9.35 -6.69
CA ARG A 264 4.33 7.89 -6.82
C ARG A 264 3.76 7.40 -8.15
N ILE A 265 4.38 6.37 -8.70
CA ILE A 265 3.86 5.58 -9.83
C ILE A 265 3.96 4.11 -9.46
N LYS A 266 2.88 3.37 -9.65
CA LYS A 266 2.86 1.90 -9.63
C LYS A 266 2.25 1.38 -10.92
N GLY A 267 2.75 0.26 -11.41
CA GLY A 267 2.17 -0.38 -12.60
C GLY A 267 2.61 -1.82 -12.79
N VAL A 268 1.76 -2.57 -13.47
CA VAL A 268 2.10 -3.86 -14.06
C VAL A 268 1.70 -3.77 -15.53
N MET A 269 2.69 -3.76 -16.39
CA MET A 269 2.53 -3.42 -17.80
C MET A 269 3.03 -4.55 -18.69
N ARG A 270 2.25 -4.88 -19.70
CA ARG A 270 2.65 -5.85 -20.74
C ARG A 270 3.56 -5.14 -21.73
N THR A 271 4.74 -5.68 -21.94
CA THR A 271 5.73 -5.15 -22.88
C THR A 271 6.09 -6.20 -23.94
N ALA A 272 6.85 -5.83 -24.95
CA ALA A 272 7.32 -6.78 -25.96
C ALA A 272 8.22 -7.88 -25.35
N GLU A 273 8.97 -7.53 -24.29
CA GLU A 273 9.91 -8.42 -23.61
C GLU A 273 9.28 -9.26 -22.51
N GLY A 274 7.98 -9.03 -22.20
CA GLY A 274 7.26 -9.73 -21.15
C GLY A 274 6.43 -8.77 -20.29
N THR A 275 6.20 -9.12 -19.04
CA THR A 275 5.47 -8.28 -18.10
C THR A 275 6.45 -7.50 -17.23
N MET A 276 6.31 -6.19 -17.20
CA MET A 276 7.12 -5.30 -16.38
C MET A 276 6.32 -4.79 -15.18
N ARG A 277 6.82 -4.99 -13.99
CA ARG A 277 6.37 -4.30 -12.77
C ARG A 277 7.16 -3.01 -12.62
N ILE A 278 6.46 -1.93 -12.29
CA ILE A 278 7.01 -0.60 -12.04
C ILE A 278 6.58 -0.13 -10.66
N ASN A 279 7.52 0.33 -9.86
CA ASN A 279 7.27 1.03 -8.60
C ASN A 279 8.25 2.20 -8.52
N CYS A 280 7.72 3.41 -8.57
CA CYS A 280 8.50 4.63 -8.49
C CYS A 280 7.97 5.51 -7.37
N GLN A 281 8.83 5.89 -6.44
CA GLN A 281 8.55 6.82 -5.36
C GLN A 281 9.50 8.00 -5.50
N ALA A 282 8.95 9.17 -5.82
CA ALA A 282 9.75 10.35 -6.17
C ALA A 282 10.79 10.04 -7.26
N LYS A 283 12.07 9.83 -6.91
CA LYS A 283 13.15 9.48 -7.84
C LYS A 283 13.59 8.01 -7.76
N ASP A 284 13.09 7.26 -6.78
CA ASP A 284 13.45 5.85 -6.59
C ASP A 284 12.61 4.97 -7.52
N LEU A 285 13.15 4.67 -8.69
CA LEU A 285 12.51 3.80 -9.67
C LEU A 285 13.04 2.37 -9.50
N GLN A 286 12.11 1.45 -9.26
CA GLN A 286 12.34 0.01 -9.27
C GLN A 286 11.50 -0.61 -10.40
N SER A 287 12.12 -1.47 -11.20
CA SER A 287 11.45 -2.25 -12.22
C SER A 287 11.92 -3.69 -12.18
N GLU A 288 11.01 -4.62 -12.39
CA GLU A 288 11.33 -6.05 -12.49
C GLU A 288 10.45 -6.72 -13.56
N THR A 289 10.96 -7.79 -14.15
CA THR A 289 10.21 -8.61 -15.10
C THR A 289 9.51 -9.74 -14.33
N LEU A 290 8.20 -9.89 -14.55
CA LEU A 290 7.39 -10.95 -13.95
C LEU A 290 7.31 -12.14 -14.88
N THR A 291 7.29 -13.35 -14.29
CA THR A 291 7.19 -14.61 -15.04
C THR A 291 5.79 -14.91 -15.56
N SER A 292 4.76 -14.41 -14.86
CA SER A 292 3.36 -14.62 -15.24
C SER A 292 2.72 -13.36 -15.76
N PRO A 293 2.16 -13.36 -16.98
CA PRO A 293 1.49 -12.18 -17.50
C PRO A 293 0.17 -11.94 -16.78
N PRO A 294 -0.13 -10.69 -16.36
CA PRO A 294 -1.44 -10.32 -15.87
C PRO A 294 -2.48 -10.36 -17.01
N PRO A 295 -3.77 -10.43 -16.69
CA PRO A 295 -4.84 -10.42 -17.68
C PRO A 295 -4.95 -9.10 -18.44
N ASP A 296 -4.39 -8.02 -17.89
CA ASP A 296 -4.45 -6.66 -18.43
C ASP A 296 -3.21 -5.86 -17.99
N SER A 297 -3.00 -4.67 -18.56
CA SER A 297 -1.97 -3.74 -18.10
C SER A 297 -2.57 -2.64 -17.26
N ARG A 298 -1.95 -2.31 -16.13
CA ARG A 298 -2.45 -1.32 -15.17
C ARG A 298 -1.31 -0.42 -14.71
N ILE A 299 -1.58 0.88 -14.66
CA ILE A 299 -0.65 1.86 -14.13
C ILE A 299 -1.40 2.98 -13.42
N GLU A 300 -0.88 3.39 -12.28
CA GLU A 300 -1.46 4.45 -11.45
C GLU A 300 -0.41 5.46 -11.04
N ILE A 301 -0.83 6.70 -11.00
CA ILE A 301 -0.07 7.83 -10.48
C ILE A 301 -0.79 8.42 -9.27
N ILE A 302 -0.04 8.73 -8.21
CA ILE A 302 -0.51 9.50 -7.06
C ILE A 302 0.35 10.76 -6.97
N HIS A 303 -0.30 11.92 -6.82
CA HIS A 303 0.39 13.19 -6.69
C HIS A 303 -0.34 14.17 -5.76
N SER A 304 0.44 14.93 -4.99
CA SER A 304 -0.05 15.91 -4.01
C SER A 304 -0.34 17.28 -4.61
N GLN A 305 0.08 17.53 -5.85
CA GLN A 305 -0.11 18.81 -6.53
C GLN A 305 -1.09 18.69 -7.70
N GLN A 306 -1.61 19.84 -8.13
CA GLN A 306 -2.44 19.91 -9.33
C GLN A 306 -1.65 19.42 -10.55
N THR A 307 -2.21 18.49 -11.30
CA THR A 307 -1.51 17.77 -12.37
C THR A 307 -2.35 17.77 -13.65
N ASP A 308 -1.68 17.98 -14.77
CA ASP A 308 -2.29 17.80 -16.09
C ASP A 308 -2.31 16.30 -16.46
N TRP A 309 -3.34 15.62 -16.03
CA TRP A 309 -3.57 14.19 -16.31
C TRP A 309 -3.68 13.89 -17.80
N ASN A 310 -4.16 14.83 -18.61
CA ASN A 310 -4.30 14.64 -20.06
C ASN A 310 -2.94 14.65 -20.76
N ARG A 311 -2.01 15.50 -20.30
CA ARG A 311 -0.62 15.50 -20.79
C ARG A 311 0.08 14.19 -20.45
N LEU A 312 -0.03 13.71 -19.20
CA LEU A 312 0.54 12.43 -18.76
C LEU A 312 -0.03 11.26 -19.54
N GLN A 313 -1.35 11.23 -19.74
CA GLN A 313 -2.03 10.22 -20.56
C GLN A 313 -1.51 10.23 -22.00
N SER A 314 -1.44 11.38 -22.63
CA SER A 314 -1.01 11.50 -24.03
C SER A 314 0.42 11.01 -24.21
N ALA A 315 1.29 11.24 -23.23
CA ALA A 315 2.66 10.74 -23.22
C ALA A 315 2.70 9.22 -22.99
N LEU A 316 1.91 8.68 -22.05
CA LEU A 316 1.78 7.24 -21.79
C LEU A 316 1.30 6.49 -23.04
N LEU A 317 0.28 7.02 -23.73
CA LEU A 317 -0.26 6.40 -24.94
C LEU A 317 0.74 6.33 -26.09
N LYS A 318 1.75 7.20 -26.12
CA LYS A 318 2.85 7.15 -27.10
C LYS A 318 3.84 6.03 -26.85
N CYS A 319 3.90 5.50 -25.63
CA CYS A 319 4.76 4.35 -25.28
C CYS A 319 4.19 3.02 -25.77
N ARG A 320 2.97 2.99 -26.34
CA ARG A 320 2.38 1.76 -26.91
C ARG A 320 3.09 1.37 -28.19
N LEU A 321 3.35 0.08 -28.35
CA LEU A 321 3.76 -0.51 -29.62
C LEU A 321 2.58 -0.44 -30.60
N ARG A 322 2.87 -0.19 -31.85
CA ARG A 322 1.88 -0.10 -32.93
C ARG A 322 1.51 -1.47 -33.48
#